data_954c9f191f185047c340223e703eb750
#
_entry.id   954c9f191f185047c340223e703eb750
#
_cell.length_a   1.000
_cell.length_b   1.000
_cell.length_c   1.000
_cell.angle_alpha   90.00
_cell.angle_beta   90.00
_cell.angle_gamma   90.00
#
_symmetry.space_group_name_H-M   'P 1'
#
loop_
_entity.id
_entity.type
_entity.pdbx_description
1 polymer ?
#
loop_
_entity_poly.entity_id
_entity_poly.type
_entity_poly.pdbx_seq_one_letter_code
_entity_poly.pdbx_strand_id
1 'polypeptide(L)'
;MPLGIIGKKLGMTRVFDQEAGIMTPVTVIDVAGNEFAQVKTTETDGYNAVQVAYGDQKEQRVNKPDLGHLKKHGAGPKKIVKEFRFEDGEETPDFSAGHPGAELFQDGQWVDVVGTTKGKGFQGVVKRYKFSGQPDSHGHMMHRRPGGVGAGTWPGRIWKNKKMPGRHGTYRRTTQNLKVVQVRPEDNVILVSGAVPGHKGGYVVIRPSKKKPAPEAAK
;
A
#
# COMPACT_ATOMS: atom_id res chain seq x y z
N MET A 1 16.62 -0.72 -1.05
CA MET A 1 15.35 -0.78 -0.25
C MET A 1 15.11 -2.22 0.16
N PRO A 2 14.94 -2.55 1.44
CA PRO A 2 14.75 -3.92 1.88
C PRO A 2 13.48 -4.54 1.25
N LEU A 3 13.49 -5.86 1.11
CA LEU A 3 12.41 -6.64 0.52
C LEU A 3 11.08 -6.33 1.19
N GLY A 4 10.03 -6.17 0.40
CA GLY A 4 8.66 -6.07 0.86
C GLY A 4 7.82 -7.25 0.41
N ILE A 5 6.65 -7.40 0.98
CA ILE A 5 5.68 -8.44 0.59
C ILE A 5 4.31 -7.85 0.26
N ILE A 6 3.52 -8.63 -0.45
CA ILE A 6 2.15 -8.28 -0.80
C ILE A 6 1.22 -9.01 0.17
N GLY A 7 0.19 -8.32 0.66
CA GLY A 7 -0.79 -8.93 1.54
C GLY A 7 -2.21 -8.50 1.19
N LYS A 8 -3.17 -9.20 1.77
CA LYS A 8 -4.59 -8.93 1.67
C LYS A 8 -5.13 -8.47 3.02
N LYS A 9 -5.72 -7.28 3.04
CA LYS A 9 -6.35 -6.74 4.25
C LYS A 9 -7.58 -7.57 4.63
N LEU A 10 -7.52 -8.29 5.74
CA LEU A 10 -8.65 -9.08 6.23
C LEU A 10 -9.65 -8.21 6.99
N GLY A 11 -9.17 -7.28 7.81
CA GLY A 11 -10.03 -6.42 8.60
C GLY A 11 -9.25 -5.66 9.66
N MET A 12 -9.97 -5.14 10.64
CA MET A 12 -9.38 -4.50 11.82
C MET A 12 -9.96 -5.14 13.08
N THR A 13 -9.11 -5.24 14.08
CA THR A 13 -9.44 -5.70 15.42
C THR A 13 -8.66 -4.90 16.46
N ARG A 14 -8.64 -5.34 17.67
CA ARG A 14 -7.90 -4.74 18.79
C ARG A 14 -7.13 -5.83 19.53
N VAL A 15 -5.93 -5.49 19.95
CA VAL A 15 -5.09 -6.33 20.81
C VAL A 15 -5.03 -5.64 22.16
N PHE A 16 -5.22 -6.41 23.22
CA PHE A 16 -5.12 -5.95 24.59
C PHE A 16 -3.76 -6.37 25.15
N ASP A 17 -3.03 -5.42 25.63
CA ASP A 17 -1.84 -5.65 26.43
C ASP A 17 -2.29 -5.67 27.89
N GLN A 18 -2.29 -6.85 28.51
CA GLN A 18 -2.77 -7.03 29.87
C GLN A 18 -1.82 -6.44 30.91
N GLU A 19 -0.51 -6.42 30.63
CA GLU A 19 0.49 -5.87 31.54
C GLU A 19 0.46 -4.34 31.55
N ALA A 20 0.38 -3.74 30.37
CA ALA A 20 0.34 -2.29 30.24
C ALA A 20 -1.08 -1.70 30.36
N GLY A 21 -2.13 -2.52 30.36
CA GLY A 21 -3.53 -2.06 30.35
C GLY A 21 -3.92 -1.28 29.09
N ILE A 22 -3.18 -1.45 27.99
CA ILE A 22 -3.36 -0.66 26.76
C ILE A 22 -4.10 -1.49 25.70
N MET A 23 -5.11 -0.86 25.07
CA MET A 23 -5.81 -1.40 23.90
C MET A 23 -5.25 -0.79 22.62
N THR A 24 -4.61 -1.60 21.79
CA THR A 24 -4.05 -1.17 20.51
C THR A 24 -4.96 -1.60 19.35
N PRO A 25 -5.51 -0.66 18.53
CA PRO A 25 -6.24 -1.01 17.32
C PRO A 25 -5.27 -1.54 16.28
N VAL A 26 -5.57 -2.68 15.67
CA VAL A 26 -4.70 -3.33 14.68
C VAL A 26 -5.46 -3.66 13.40
N THR A 27 -4.74 -3.60 12.28
CA THR A 27 -5.19 -4.15 11.01
C THR A 27 -4.53 -5.51 10.79
N VAL A 28 -5.35 -6.50 10.46
CA VAL A 28 -4.93 -7.86 10.16
C VAL A 28 -4.69 -7.98 8.65
N ILE A 29 -3.48 -8.40 8.27
CA ILE A 29 -3.06 -8.55 6.89
C ILE A 29 -2.59 -9.99 6.69
N ASP A 30 -3.25 -10.69 5.78
CA ASP A 30 -2.89 -12.02 5.31
C ASP A 30 -1.80 -11.87 4.24
N VAL A 31 -0.70 -12.58 4.42
CA VAL A 31 0.47 -12.57 3.52
C VAL A 31 0.78 -13.96 2.96
N ALA A 32 -0.13 -14.92 3.15
CA ALA A 32 0.02 -16.26 2.61
C ALA A 32 0.05 -16.27 1.08
N GLY A 33 0.90 -17.12 0.49
CA GLY A 33 0.95 -17.35 -0.95
C GLY A 33 1.69 -16.27 -1.75
N ASN A 34 2.61 -15.54 -1.12
CA ASN A 34 3.62 -14.79 -1.87
C ASN A 34 4.60 -15.76 -2.53
N GLU A 35 4.93 -15.56 -3.79
CA GLU A 35 5.91 -16.34 -4.54
C GLU A 35 6.91 -15.40 -5.22
N PHE A 36 8.16 -15.80 -5.28
CA PHE A 36 9.15 -15.12 -6.11
C PHE A 36 8.89 -15.45 -7.57
N ALA A 37 8.71 -14.42 -8.40
CA ALA A 37 8.48 -14.59 -9.83
C ALA A 37 9.77 -14.42 -10.64
N GLN A 38 10.57 -13.40 -10.39
CA GLN A 38 11.79 -13.12 -11.12
C GLN A 38 12.80 -12.37 -10.25
N VAL A 39 14.06 -12.70 -10.44
CA VAL A 39 15.20 -11.91 -9.97
C VAL A 39 15.75 -11.12 -11.15
N LYS A 40 15.96 -9.84 -10.95
CA LYS A 40 16.60 -8.94 -11.90
C LYS A 40 17.97 -8.54 -11.39
N THR A 41 18.94 -8.57 -12.26
CA THR A 41 20.32 -8.21 -11.95
C THR A 41 20.78 -7.04 -12.82
N THR A 42 21.79 -6.34 -12.37
CA THR A 42 22.39 -5.22 -13.13
C THR A 42 22.93 -5.66 -14.49
N GLU A 43 23.38 -6.91 -14.63
CA GLU A 43 23.94 -7.41 -15.87
C GLU A 43 22.88 -7.64 -16.97
N THR A 44 21.70 -8.15 -16.57
CA THR A 44 20.64 -8.51 -17.53
C THR A 44 19.59 -7.39 -17.70
N ASP A 45 19.22 -6.72 -16.62
CA ASP A 45 18.10 -5.77 -16.58
C ASP A 45 18.55 -4.32 -16.31
N GLY A 46 19.84 -4.11 -15.98
CA GLY A 46 20.40 -2.78 -15.68
C GLY A 46 20.13 -2.29 -14.26
N TYR A 47 19.48 -3.08 -13.41
CA TYR A 47 19.23 -2.78 -12.00
C TYR A 47 18.91 -4.04 -11.21
N ASN A 48 19.12 -3.99 -9.89
CA ASN A 48 18.81 -5.10 -8.99
C ASN A 48 17.37 -4.98 -8.47
N ALA A 49 16.57 -6.03 -8.66
CA ALA A 49 15.20 -6.08 -8.18
C ALA A 49 14.68 -7.51 -8.05
N VAL A 50 13.63 -7.66 -7.26
CA VAL A 50 12.92 -8.92 -7.09
C VAL A 50 11.44 -8.71 -7.37
N GLN A 51 10.90 -9.56 -8.21
CA GLN A 51 9.46 -9.61 -8.44
C GLN A 51 8.82 -10.62 -7.52
N VAL A 52 7.82 -10.16 -6.77
CA VAL A 52 6.98 -10.98 -5.91
C VAL A 52 5.59 -11.04 -6.51
N ALA A 53 5.05 -12.24 -6.63
CA ALA A 53 3.71 -12.52 -7.13
C ALA A 53 2.80 -12.96 -5.99
N TYR A 54 1.51 -12.55 -6.00
CA TYR A 54 0.57 -12.81 -4.92
C TYR A 54 -0.86 -13.02 -5.43
N GLY A 55 -1.58 -13.89 -4.73
CA GLY A 55 -3.00 -14.13 -4.94
C GLY A 55 -3.29 -15.06 -6.11
N ASP A 56 -3.62 -16.30 -5.81
CA ASP A 56 -3.92 -17.33 -6.81
C ASP A 56 -5.10 -16.94 -7.68
N GLN A 57 -4.99 -17.23 -8.95
CA GLN A 57 -6.00 -16.95 -9.95
C GLN A 57 -6.13 -18.12 -10.93
N LYS A 58 -7.31 -18.32 -11.51
CA LYS A 58 -7.50 -19.29 -12.57
C LYS A 58 -6.73 -18.84 -13.83
N GLU A 59 -6.06 -19.77 -14.52
CA GLU A 59 -5.27 -19.47 -15.74
C GLU A 59 -6.06 -18.66 -16.78
N GLN A 60 -7.34 -18.98 -16.96
CA GLN A 60 -8.25 -18.29 -17.90
C GLN A 60 -8.43 -16.79 -17.64
N ARG A 61 -8.10 -16.31 -16.42
CA ARG A 61 -8.21 -14.90 -16.03
C ARG A 61 -6.89 -14.14 -16.12
N VAL A 62 -5.80 -14.84 -16.42
CA VAL A 62 -4.48 -14.25 -16.62
C VAL A 62 -4.25 -14.08 -18.11
N ASN A 63 -3.72 -12.93 -18.52
CA ASN A 63 -3.36 -12.68 -19.91
C ASN A 63 -2.24 -13.63 -20.36
N LYS A 64 -2.25 -14.04 -21.63
CA LYS A 64 -1.24 -14.96 -22.18
C LYS A 64 0.22 -14.51 -21.95
N PRO A 65 0.58 -13.23 -22.15
CA PRO A 65 1.93 -12.75 -21.86
C PRO A 65 2.33 -12.89 -20.41
N ASP A 66 1.42 -12.49 -19.48
CA ASP A 66 1.66 -12.57 -18.03
C ASP A 66 1.78 -14.01 -17.57
N LEU A 67 0.94 -14.90 -18.11
CA LEU A 67 1.00 -16.34 -17.82
C LEU A 67 2.33 -16.94 -18.31
N GLY A 68 2.78 -16.57 -19.53
CA GLY A 68 4.07 -17.00 -20.07
C GLY A 68 5.24 -16.53 -19.21
N HIS A 69 5.18 -15.27 -18.73
CA HIS A 69 6.18 -14.72 -17.82
C HIS A 69 6.26 -15.50 -16.51
N LEU A 70 5.12 -15.70 -15.85
CA LEU A 70 5.06 -16.45 -14.59
C LEU A 70 5.53 -17.89 -14.74
N LYS A 71 5.06 -18.60 -15.78
CA LYS A 71 5.47 -19.98 -16.07
C LYS A 71 6.98 -20.10 -16.35
N LYS A 72 7.58 -19.13 -17.04
CA LYS A 72 9.03 -19.10 -17.32
C LYS A 72 9.85 -19.11 -16.01
N HIS A 73 9.35 -18.47 -14.97
CA HIS A 73 10.02 -18.34 -13.69
C HIS A 73 9.50 -19.31 -12.61
N GLY A 74 8.70 -20.33 -13.00
CA GLY A 74 8.21 -21.36 -12.09
C GLY A 74 7.10 -20.92 -11.14
N ALA A 75 6.57 -19.69 -11.29
CA ALA A 75 5.49 -19.19 -10.48
C ALA A 75 4.12 -19.60 -11.05
N GLY A 76 3.15 -19.87 -10.17
CA GLY A 76 1.77 -20.14 -10.56
C GLY A 76 1.03 -18.92 -11.14
N PRO A 77 -0.19 -19.11 -11.65
CA PRO A 77 -1.00 -18.01 -12.16
C PRO A 77 -1.45 -17.10 -11.02
N LYS A 78 -0.81 -15.95 -10.87
CA LYS A 78 -1.03 -14.96 -9.80
C LYS A 78 -1.76 -13.73 -10.31
N LYS A 79 -2.44 -13.05 -9.38
CA LYS A 79 -3.26 -11.88 -9.69
C LYS A 79 -2.46 -10.58 -9.69
N ILE A 80 -1.46 -10.48 -8.84
CA ILE A 80 -0.67 -9.26 -8.64
C ILE A 80 0.80 -9.63 -8.66
N VAL A 81 1.57 -8.90 -9.44
CA VAL A 81 3.03 -8.95 -9.44
C VAL A 81 3.53 -7.57 -9.06
N LYS A 82 4.47 -7.49 -8.14
CA LYS A 82 5.13 -6.25 -7.71
C LYS A 82 6.63 -6.45 -7.65
N GLU A 83 7.33 -5.39 -8.01
CA GLU A 83 8.78 -5.34 -8.01
C GLU A 83 9.29 -4.54 -6.82
N PHE A 84 10.27 -5.09 -6.14
CA PHE A 84 11.02 -4.44 -5.08
C PHE A 84 12.45 -4.25 -5.54
N ARG A 85 12.87 -3.00 -5.69
CA ARG A 85 14.23 -2.64 -6.10
C ARG A 85 15.14 -2.55 -4.89
N PHE A 86 16.34 -3.02 -5.07
CA PHE A 86 17.45 -2.89 -4.10
C PHE A 86 18.36 -1.75 -4.54
N GLU A 87 18.94 -1.05 -3.57
CA GLU A 87 19.95 -0.06 -3.81
C GLU A 87 21.31 -0.78 -4.02
N ASP A 88 22.24 -0.12 -4.72
CA ASP A 88 23.54 -0.72 -5.01
C ASP A 88 24.29 -1.03 -3.70
N GLY A 89 24.74 -2.29 -3.55
CA GLY A 89 25.37 -2.78 -2.33
C GLY A 89 24.44 -3.48 -1.33
N GLU A 90 23.14 -3.48 -1.56
CA GLU A 90 22.21 -4.33 -0.79
C GLU A 90 22.26 -5.77 -1.33
N GLU A 91 22.41 -6.75 -0.44
CA GLU A 91 22.34 -8.16 -0.80
C GLU A 91 20.94 -8.52 -1.29
N THR A 92 20.87 -9.16 -2.44
CA THR A 92 19.63 -9.78 -2.90
C THR A 92 19.33 -10.99 -2.02
N PRO A 93 18.12 -11.12 -1.48
CA PRO A 93 17.80 -12.28 -0.64
C PRO A 93 17.97 -13.58 -1.41
N ASP A 94 18.41 -14.61 -0.70
CA ASP A 94 18.60 -15.93 -1.27
C ASP A 94 17.24 -16.59 -1.55
N PHE A 95 16.93 -16.82 -2.82
CA PHE A 95 15.64 -17.34 -3.29
C PHE A 95 15.50 -18.84 -3.13
N SER A 96 16.60 -19.53 -2.86
CA SER A 96 16.59 -20.96 -2.56
C SER A 96 15.95 -21.27 -1.19
N ALA A 97 15.83 -20.27 -0.32
CA ALA A 97 15.24 -20.41 1.02
C ALA A 97 13.70 -20.50 1.04
N GLY A 98 13.02 -20.47 -0.11
CA GLY A 98 11.56 -20.58 -0.18
C GLY A 98 10.82 -19.27 -0.43
N HIS A 99 9.49 -19.29 -0.29
CA HIS A 99 8.63 -18.15 -0.56
C HIS A 99 8.61 -17.15 0.60
N PRO A 100 8.52 -15.82 0.32
CA PRO A 100 8.51 -14.82 1.37
C PRO A 100 7.19 -14.86 2.15
N GLY A 101 7.28 -15.11 3.44
CA GLY A 101 6.15 -15.19 4.35
C GLY A 101 6.15 -14.07 5.40
N ALA A 102 5.35 -14.26 6.44
CA ALA A 102 5.26 -13.35 7.57
C ALA A 102 6.60 -13.22 8.32
N GLU A 103 7.45 -14.24 8.27
CA GLU A 103 8.76 -14.32 8.92
C GLU A 103 9.74 -13.22 8.50
N LEU A 104 9.48 -12.56 7.37
CA LEU A 104 10.28 -11.43 6.89
C LEU A 104 10.22 -10.23 7.85
N PHE A 105 9.23 -10.17 8.71
CA PHE A 105 8.99 -9.08 9.64
C PHE A 105 9.09 -9.55 11.09
N GLN A 106 9.49 -8.63 11.95
CA GLN A 106 9.63 -8.88 13.39
C GLN A 106 8.62 -8.04 14.19
N ASP A 107 8.25 -8.53 15.38
CA ASP A 107 7.43 -7.79 16.32
C ASP A 107 8.14 -6.48 16.72
N GLY A 108 7.37 -5.40 16.79
CA GLY A 108 7.93 -4.09 17.09
C GLY A 108 8.56 -3.34 15.92
N GLN A 109 8.77 -3.98 14.78
CA GLN A 109 9.35 -3.36 13.58
C GLN A 109 8.44 -2.26 13.01
N TRP A 110 9.06 -1.21 12.45
CA TRP A 110 8.34 -0.17 11.74
C TRP A 110 8.22 -0.50 10.27
N VAL A 111 6.99 -0.37 9.74
CA VAL A 111 6.66 -0.69 8.36
C VAL A 111 5.90 0.46 7.67
N ASP A 112 6.07 0.54 6.35
CA ASP A 112 5.28 1.39 5.47
C ASP A 112 4.30 0.52 4.70
N VAL A 113 3.01 0.85 4.77
CA VAL A 113 1.97 0.09 4.08
C VAL A 113 1.38 0.91 2.94
N VAL A 114 1.49 0.36 1.73
CA VAL A 114 1.00 0.97 0.49
C VAL A 114 -0.28 0.26 0.06
N GLY A 115 -1.32 1.02 -0.20
CA GLY A 115 -2.58 0.45 -0.70
C GLY A 115 -3.37 1.42 -1.56
N THR A 116 -4.44 0.94 -2.15
CA THR A 116 -5.39 1.75 -2.92
C THR A 116 -6.54 2.17 -2.03
N THR A 117 -6.76 3.48 -1.90
CA THR A 117 -7.82 4.04 -1.05
C THR A 117 -9.21 3.67 -1.56
N LYS A 118 -10.20 3.66 -0.66
CA LYS A 118 -11.60 3.48 -1.03
C LYS A 118 -12.04 4.57 -2.00
N GLY A 119 -12.69 4.19 -3.10
CA GLY A 119 -13.30 5.12 -4.05
C GLY A 119 -14.50 5.84 -3.43
N LYS A 120 -14.67 7.11 -3.76
CA LYS A 120 -15.79 7.96 -3.32
C LYS A 120 -16.55 8.58 -4.49
N GLY A 121 -16.23 8.16 -5.72
CA GLY A 121 -16.80 8.71 -6.95
C GLY A 121 -16.41 10.17 -7.20
N PHE A 122 -17.21 10.88 -7.97
CA PHE A 122 -17.04 12.31 -8.23
C PHE A 122 -17.50 13.11 -6.98
N GLN A 123 -16.64 13.99 -6.50
CA GLN A 123 -16.90 14.79 -5.31
C GLN A 123 -16.71 16.27 -5.57
N GLY A 124 -17.58 17.09 -4.98
CA GLY A 124 -17.45 18.54 -4.93
C GLY A 124 -16.28 18.99 -4.04
N VAL A 125 -15.92 20.26 -4.14
CA VAL A 125 -14.76 20.84 -3.45
C VAL A 125 -14.86 20.80 -1.92
N VAL A 126 -16.06 20.87 -1.38
CA VAL A 126 -16.29 20.78 0.08
C VAL A 126 -15.82 19.40 0.59
N LYS A 127 -16.29 18.30 -0.01
CA LYS A 127 -15.91 16.95 0.44
C LYS A 127 -14.50 16.56 0.02
N ARG A 128 -14.06 16.99 -1.16
CA ARG A 128 -12.74 16.60 -1.71
C ARG A 128 -11.59 17.34 -1.05
N TYR A 129 -11.76 18.63 -0.75
CA TYR A 129 -10.70 19.51 -0.25
C TYR A 129 -11.05 20.25 1.03
N LYS A 130 -12.23 20.01 1.61
CA LYS A 130 -12.72 20.65 2.84
C LYS A 130 -12.84 22.17 2.70
N PHE A 131 -13.33 22.65 1.55
CA PHE A 131 -13.69 24.07 1.42
C PHE A 131 -14.85 24.38 2.36
N SER A 132 -14.84 25.56 2.96
CA SER A 132 -15.89 26.01 3.87
C SER A 132 -17.25 26.18 3.20
N GLY A 133 -17.26 26.46 1.89
CA GLY A 133 -18.50 26.81 1.18
C GLY A 133 -18.88 28.27 1.38
N GLN A 134 -20.13 28.57 1.19
CA GLN A 134 -20.74 29.90 1.30
C GLN A 134 -21.92 29.84 2.27
N PRO A 135 -22.43 30.98 2.78
CA PRO A 135 -23.58 31.01 3.68
C PRO A 135 -24.79 30.25 3.12
N ASP A 136 -25.53 29.55 3.98
CA ASP A 136 -26.73 28.79 3.62
C ASP A 136 -28.02 29.67 3.65
N SER A 137 -27.92 30.88 4.18
CA SER A 137 -29.03 31.87 4.30
C SER A 137 -28.59 33.27 3.87
N HIS A 138 -29.40 34.28 4.20
CA HIS A 138 -29.20 35.71 3.81
C HIS A 138 -29.13 35.93 2.29
N GLY A 139 -29.93 35.15 1.51
CA GLY A 139 -30.02 35.29 0.05
C GLY A 139 -28.82 34.83 -0.75
N HIS A 140 -27.88 34.13 -0.13
CA HIS A 140 -26.70 33.63 -0.83
C HIS A 140 -27.05 32.44 -1.74
N MET A 141 -26.67 32.51 -3.04
CA MET A 141 -27.07 31.51 -4.05
C MET A 141 -26.07 30.37 -4.27
N MET A 142 -24.86 30.42 -3.67
CA MET A 142 -23.75 29.52 -4.00
C MET A 142 -23.28 28.68 -2.82
N HIS A 143 -24.18 28.00 -2.14
CA HIS A 143 -23.92 27.29 -0.86
C HIS A 143 -22.69 26.40 -0.85
N ARG A 144 -22.54 25.52 -1.84
CA ARG A 144 -21.48 24.49 -1.87
C ARG A 144 -20.53 24.60 -3.08
N ARG A 145 -20.61 25.67 -3.83
CA ARG A 145 -19.79 25.92 -5.02
C ARG A 145 -18.38 26.40 -4.64
N PRO A 146 -17.36 26.18 -5.52
CA PRO A 146 -15.97 26.56 -5.24
C PRO A 146 -15.72 28.06 -5.15
N GLY A 147 -16.62 28.90 -5.68
CA GLY A 147 -16.40 30.32 -5.83
C GLY A 147 -15.51 30.65 -7.02
N GLY A 148 -14.78 31.76 -6.94
CA GLY A 148 -13.86 32.18 -8.01
C GLY A 148 -12.71 31.21 -8.26
N VAL A 149 -12.42 30.98 -9.55
CA VAL A 149 -11.37 30.02 -9.94
C VAL A 149 -10.08 30.68 -10.40
N GLY A 150 -10.11 32.00 -10.66
CA GLY A 150 -8.95 32.76 -11.14
C GLY A 150 -9.10 34.26 -10.86
N ALA A 151 -8.12 35.02 -11.30
CA ALA A 151 -8.00 36.46 -11.02
C ALA A 151 -8.58 37.38 -12.13
N GLY A 152 -9.13 36.83 -13.21
CA GLY A 152 -9.68 37.60 -14.34
C GLY A 152 -8.77 37.55 -15.59
N THR A 153 -8.61 38.70 -16.26
CA THR A 153 -7.95 38.81 -17.59
C THR A 153 -6.50 38.40 -17.57
N TRP A 154 -5.78 38.69 -16.50
CA TRP A 154 -4.41 38.24 -16.30
C TRP A 154 -4.36 37.23 -15.14
N PRO A 155 -3.77 36.04 -15.28
CA PRO A 155 -2.92 35.55 -16.40
C PRO A 155 -3.70 34.89 -17.56
N GLY A 156 -5.02 35.07 -17.69
CA GLY A 156 -5.85 34.49 -18.75
C GLY A 156 -6.05 32.99 -18.66
N ARG A 157 -5.60 32.35 -17.58
CA ARG A 157 -5.67 30.92 -17.33
C ARG A 157 -5.88 30.60 -15.86
N ILE A 158 -6.35 29.39 -15.59
CA ILE A 158 -6.40 28.86 -14.23
C ILE A 158 -5.02 28.28 -13.88
N TRP A 159 -4.52 28.60 -12.70
CA TRP A 159 -3.23 28.08 -12.22
C TRP A 159 -3.25 26.55 -12.10
N LYS A 160 -2.09 25.92 -12.39
CA LYS A 160 -1.89 24.49 -12.15
C LYS A 160 -2.16 24.17 -10.66
N ASN A 161 -2.65 22.95 -10.39
CA ASN A 161 -3.00 22.47 -9.05
C ASN A 161 -4.16 23.22 -8.36
N LYS A 162 -4.94 24.06 -9.07
CA LYS A 162 -6.17 24.62 -8.52
C LYS A 162 -7.13 23.51 -8.10
N LYS A 163 -7.58 23.56 -6.86
CA LYS A 163 -8.49 22.56 -6.27
C LYS A 163 -9.89 22.69 -6.88
N MET A 164 -10.32 21.66 -7.60
CA MET A 164 -11.60 21.59 -8.31
C MET A 164 -12.33 20.29 -7.99
N PRO A 165 -13.67 20.22 -8.24
CA PRO A 165 -14.40 18.96 -8.14
C PRO A 165 -13.80 17.91 -9.07
N GLY A 166 -14.03 16.65 -8.76
CA GLY A 166 -13.54 15.53 -9.55
C GLY A 166 -13.50 14.23 -8.77
N ARG A 167 -12.97 13.18 -9.37
CA ARG A 167 -12.87 11.87 -8.75
C ARG A 167 -12.06 11.91 -7.45
N HIS A 168 -12.61 11.31 -6.40
CA HIS A 168 -11.98 11.22 -5.08
C HIS A 168 -11.83 9.76 -4.67
N GLY A 169 -10.67 9.43 -4.10
CA GLY A 169 -10.33 8.05 -3.77
C GLY A 169 -9.84 7.23 -4.97
N THR A 170 -9.62 5.91 -4.76
CA THR A 170 -9.06 4.97 -5.72
C THR A 170 -7.66 5.40 -6.22
N TYR A 171 -6.87 5.98 -5.37
CA TYR A 171 -5.47 6.31 -5.65
C TYR A 171 -4.54 5.61 -4.66
N ARG A 172 -3.31 5.40 -5.10
CA ARG A 172 -2.26 4.79 -4.29
C ARG A 172 -1.90 5.73 -3.15
N ARG A 173 -1.93 5.19 -1.92
CA ARG A 173 -1.52 5.90 -0.70
C ARG A 173 -0.60 5.02 0.11
N THR A 174 0.39 5.64 0.73
CA THR A 174 1.29 5.00 1.69
C THR A 174 0.99 5.55 3.07
N THR A 175 0.72 4.66 4.02
CA THR A 175 0.74 4.99 5.44
C THR A 175 2.11 4.59 5.97
N GLN A 176 2.87 5.59 6.41
CA GLN A 176 4.25 5.40 6.86
C GLN A 176 4.31 5.17 8.36
N ASN A 177 5.38 4.51 8.80
CA ASN A 177 5.74 4.33 10.20
C ASN A 177 4.61 3.68 11.03
N LEU A 178 4.05 2.60 10.54
CA LEU A 178 3.16 1.75 11.33
C LEU A 178 4.00 0.71 12.09
N LYS A 179 3.67 0.44 13.34
CA LYS A 179 4.35 -0.57 14.15
C LYS A 179 3.72 -1.94 13.91
N VAL A 180 4.52 -2.96 13.66
CA VAL A 180 4.09 -4.36 13.69
C VAL A 180 3.85 -4.71 15.17
N VAL A 181 2.63 -5.08 15.49
CA VAL A 181 2.24 -5.45 16.86
C VAL A 181 2.54 -6.92 17.12
N GLN A 182 2.21 -7.77 16.16
CA GLN A 182 2.43 -9.20 16.27
C GLN A 182 2.57 -9.82 14.87
N VAL A 183 3.51 -10.72 14.72
CA VAL A 183 3.67 -11.59 13.55
C VAL A 183 3.22 -13.00 13.94
N ARG A 184 2.40 -13.63 13.11
CA ARG A 184 1.95 -15.02 13.27
C ARG A 184 2.40 -15.83 12.06
N PRO A 185 3.58 -16.46 12.12
CA PRO A 185 4.10 -17.23 10.99
C PRO A 185 3.23 -18.44 10.64
N GLU A 186 2.66 -19.12 11.65
CA GLU A 186 1.80 -20.30 11.47
C GLU A 186 0.58 -20.00 10.58
N ASP A 187 -0.03 -18.83 10.77
CA ASP A 187 -1.20 -18.36 10.00
C ASP A 187 -0.80 -17.52 8.78
N ASN A 188 0.47 -17.18 8.59
CA ASN A 188 0.96 -16.20 7.62
C ASN A 188 0.24 -14.84 7.72
N VAL A 189 0.07 -14.34 8.94
CA VAL A 189 -0.64 -13.11 9.23
C VAL A 189 0.26 -12.10 9.95
N ILE A 190 0.14 -10.83 9.57
CA ILE A 190 0.81 -9.70 10.22
C ILE A 190 -0.25 -8.75 10.80
N LEU A 191 -0.11 -8.43 12.08
CA LEU A 191 -0.93 -7.45 12.76
C LEU A 191 -0.18 -6.11 12.82
N VAL A 192 -0.69 -5.10 12.13
CA VAL A 192 -0.08 -3.77 12.05
C VAL A 192 -0.92 -2.77 12.83
N SER A 193 -0.31 -1.93 13.65
CA SER A 193 -1.01 -0.94 14.47
C SER A 193 -1.70 0.11 13.59
N GLY A 194 -2.94 0.45 13.92
CA GLY A 194 -3.69 1.51 13.26
C GLY A 194 -4.34 1.12 11.94
N ALA A 195 -4.67 2.12 11.14
CA ALA A 195 -5.44 1.98 9.92
C ALA A 195 -4.54 1.85 8.68
N VAL A 196 -4.90 0.93 7.79
CA VAL A 196 -4.24 0.67 6.50
C VAL A 196 -5.14 1.11 5.35
N PRO A 197 -4.59 1.68 4.25
CA PRO A 197 -5.37 2.12 3.11
C PRO A 197 -6.19 0.99 2.47
N GLY A 198 -7.36 1.30 1.99
CA GLY A 198 -8.20 0.38 1.21
C GLY A 198 -9.38 -0.23 1.98
N HIS A 199 -10.12 -1.07 1.28
CA HIS A 199 -11.27 -1.80 1.81
C HIS A 199 -10.86 -3.17 2.38
N LYS A 200 -11.73 -3.83 3.10
CA LYS A 200 -11.58 -5.24 3.47
C LYS A 200 -11.48 -6.10 2.21
N GLY A 201 -10.51 -7.01 2.16
CA GLY A 201 -10.19 -7.78 0.96
C GLY A 201 -9.32 -7.05 -0.07
N GLY A 202 -8.95 -5.77 0.17
CA GLY A 202 -8.04 -5.02 -0.69
C GLY A 202 -6.59 -5.48 -0.52
N TYR A 203 -5.82 -5.37 -1.60
CA TYR A 203 -4.39 -5.70 -1.59
C TYR A 203 -3.56 -4.54 -1.11
N VAL A 204 -2.55 -4.85 -0.35
CA VAL A 204 -1.59 -3.90 0.22
C VAL A 204 -0.17 -4.42 0.03
N VAL A 205 0.78 -3.52 -0.04
CA VAL A 205 2.21 -3.84 -0.06
C VAL A 205 2.80 -3.38 1.25
N ILE A 206 3.45 -4.28 1.97
CA ILE A 206 4.13 -4.02 3.23
C ILE A 206 5.62 -4.00 2.93
N ARG A 207 6.30 -2.98 3.42
CA ARG A 207 7.75 -2.87 3.33
C ARG A 207 8.31 -2.28 4.61
N PRO A 208 9.55 -2.55 4.98
CA PRO A 208 10.21 -1.87 6.08
C PRO A 208 10.14 -0.35 5.92
N SER A 209 10.06 0.36 7.03
CA SER A 209 9.93 1.82 7.00
C SER A 209 11.20 2.45 6.45
N LYS A 210 11.04 3.38 5.52
CA LYS A 210 12.17 4.16 4.98
C LYS A 210 12.75 5.17 6.00
N LYS A 211 11.92 5.63 6.95
CA LYS A 211 12.29 6.72 7.87
C LYS A 211 12.74 6.25 9.24
N LYS A 212 12.32 5.06 9.65
CA LYS A 212 12.70 4.49 10.94
C LYS A 212 13.48 3.21 10.69
N PRO A 213 14.67 3.07 11.25
CA PRO A 213 15.45 1.84 11.11
C PRO A 213 14.68 0.66 11.73
N ALA A 214 15.05 -0.55 11.31
CA ALA A 214 14.62 -1.76 12.01
C ALA A 214 15.05 -1.67 13.48
N PRO A 215 14.29 -2.22 14.44
CA PRO A 215 14.80 -2.38 15.80
C PRO A 215 16.10 -3.17 15.68
N GLU A 216 17.17 -2.65 16.31
CA GLU A 216 18.40 -3.43 16.43
C GLU A 216 18.03 -4.77 17.07
N ALA A 217 18.41 -5.87 16.42
CA ALA A 217 18.22 -7.19 16.99
C ALA A 217 18.83 -7.16 18.39
N ALA A 218 18.02 -7.40 19.41
CA ALA A 218 18.50 -7.49 20.78
C ALA A 218 19.63 -8.52 20.80
N LYS A 219 20.85 -8.04 21.02
CA LYS A 219 22.03 -8.87 21.20
C LYS A 219 21.93 -9.65 22.50
#